data_efcfad479e5307cf1ce911def1ea60f3
#
_entry.id   efcfad479e5307cf1ce911def1ea60f3
#
_cell.length_a   1.000
_cell.length_b   1.000
_cell.length_c   1.000
_cell.angle_alpha   90.00
_cell.angle_beta   90.00
_cell.angle_gamma   90.00
#
_symmetry.space_group_name_H-M   'P 1'
#
loop_
_entity.id
_entity.type
_entity.pdbx_description
1 polymer ?
#
loop_
_entity_poly.entity_id
_entity_poly.type
_entity_poly.pdbx_seq_one_letter_code
_entity_poly.pdbx_strand_id
1 'polypeptide(L)'
;MTAIVGVLNKHAIAIAADSAATINGALGRKVLNQATKIVTLSKFHPVAVMIYSSSSFLGTPWDVIVKLYRDRLGDNDFDSVSGYISDFIQFLTDNHFFSSDELQKKYLRFQLFKFYQEIESRAITQIGGEVTDSSKSYLFKTIKDRLNALKVFYEQHHQCEGLASYTFERFQEYCTDIFKDLYEYIIDKTGALQKNYLI
;
A
#
# COMPACT_ATOMS: atom_id res chain seq x y z
N MET A 1 -4.71 12.48 7.96
CA MET A 1 -4.93 13.44 6.85
C MET A 1 -3.61 14.19 6.69
N THR A 2 -3.15 14.46 5.49
CA THR A 2 -1.92 15.22 5.22
C THR A 2 -2.32 16.51 4.52
N ALA A 3 -1.87 17.64 5.02
CA ALA A 3 -2.01 18.93 4.37
C ALA A 3 -0.68 19.29 3.69
N ILE A 4 -0.73 19.59 2.40
CA ILE A 4 0.43 20.01 1.60
C ILE A 4 0.01 21.26 0.84
N VAL A 5 0.89 22.27 0.84
CA VAL A 5 0.68 23.53 0.14
C VAL A 5 1.92 23.86 -0.69
N GLY A 6 1.72 24.22 -1.94
CA GLY A 6 2.74 24.77 -2.82
C GLY A 6 2.35 26.15 -3.33
N VAL A 7 3.25 27.11 -3.25
CA VAL A 7 3.11 28.44 -3.82
C VAL A 7 4.22 28.65 -4.85
N LEU A 8 3.84 28.94 -6.07
CA LEU A 8 4.75 29.08 -7.20
C LEU A 8 4.60 30.47 -7.83
N ASN A 9 5.71 31.08 -8.13
CA ASN A 9 5.77 32.26 -9.01
C ASN A 9 6.97 32.13 -9.94
N LYS A 10 7.20 33.09 -10.81
CA LYS A 10 8.32 33.05 -11.78
C LYS A 10 9.70 33.19 -11.15
N HIS A 11 9.82 33.46 -9.86
CA HIS A 11 11.10 33.68 -9.19
C HIS A 11 11.40 32.61 -8.14
N ALA A 12 10.35 32.00 -7.54
CA ALA A 12 10.52 31.04 -6.44
C ALA A 12 9.37 30.07 -6.34
N ILE A 13 9.67 28.93 -5.70
CA ILE A 13 8.70 27.93 -5.27
C ILE A 13 8.84 27.78 -3.76
N ALA A 14 7.74 27.91 -3.03
CA ALA A 14 7.66 27.61 -1.61
C ALA A 14 6.74 26.43 -1.39
N ILE A 15 7.17 25.45 -0.61
CA ILE A 15 6.38 24.26 -0.26
C ILE A 15 6.30 24.11 1.25
N ALA A 16 5.14 23.72 1.75
CA ALA A 16 4.93 23.45 3.16
C ALA A 16 4.06 22.19 3.33
N ALA A 17 4.29 21.45 4.40
CA ALA A 17 3.46 20.30 4.79
C ALA A 17 3.28 20.28 6.30
N ASP A 18 2.14 19.73 6.76
CA ASP A 18 1.95 19.41 8.17
C ASP A 18 2.90 18.27 8.59
N SER A 19 3.27 18.25 9.87
CA SER A 19 4.16 17.20 10.43
C SER A 19 3.41 16.05 11.11
N ALA A 20 2.08 16.03 11.05
CA ALA A 20 1.28 15.00 11.69
C ALA A 20 1.24 13.70 10.86
N ALA A 21 1.68 12.59 11.45
CA ALA A 21 1.49 11.25 10.90
C ALA A 21 0.56 10.45 11.80
N THR A 22 -0.45 9.82 11.22
CA THR A 22 -1.38 8.95 11.93
C THR A 22 -1.01 7.50 11.67
N ILE A 23 -0.74 6.77 12.74
CA ILE A 23 -0.51 5.32 12.72
C ILE A 23 -1.75 4.66 13.33
N ASN A 24 -2.42 3.82 12.55
CA ASN A 24 -3.49 2.98 13.03
C ASN A 24 -2.89 1.61 13.38
N GLY A 25 -2.99 1.22 14.64
CA GLY A 25 -2.51 -0.07 15.13
C GLY A 25 -3.60 -0.82 15.90
N ALA A 26 -3.34 -2.07 16.25
CA ALA A 26 -4.27 -2.91 17.01
C ALA A 26 -4.68 -2.30 18.38
N LEU A 27 -3.84 -1.44 18.93
CA LEU A 27 -4.08 -0.73 20.21
C LEU A 27 -4.72 0.66 20.04
N GLY A 28 -5.19 0.98 18.82
CA GLY A 28 -5.82 2.26 18.51
C GLY A 28 -5.00 3.19 17.62
N ARG A 29 -5.44 4.44 17.55
CA ARG A 29 -4.87 5.48 16.69
C ARG A 29 -3.80 6.25 17.44
N LYS A 30 -2.57 6.28 16.93
CA LYS A 30 -1.47 7.11 17.44
C LYS A 30 -1.16 8.23 16.44
N VAL A 31 -1.02 9.45 16.93
CA VAL A 31 -0.58 10.60 16.12
C VAL A 31 0.83 10.98 16.52
N LEU A 32 1.72 11.03 15.54
CA LEU A 32 3.10 11.51 15.67
C LEU A 32 3.17 12.89 15.02
N ASN A 33 3.70 13.89 15.73
CA ASN A 33 3.75 15.27 15.27
C ASN A 33 5.14 15.69 14.74
N GLN A 34 5.99 14.72 14.40
CA GLN A 34 7.37 14.97 13.94
C GLN A 34 7.70 14.21 12.65
N ALA A 35 6.69 13.96 11.81
CA ALA A 35 6.93 13.31 10.53
C ALA A 35 7.53 14.30 9.52
N THR A 36 8.67 13.95 8.94
CA THR A 36 9.26 14.69 7.82
C THR A 36 8.53 14.31 6.54
N LYS A 37 7.80 15.25 5.95
CA LYS A 37 7.03 15.04 4.71
C LYS A 37 7.63 15.74 3.50
N ILE A 38 8.63 16.59 3.70
CA ILE A 38 9.37 17.27 2.64
C ILE A 38 10.84 16.90 2.80
N VAL A 39 11.41 16.30 1.77
CA VAL A 39 12.81 15.87 1.74
C VAL A 39 13.48 16.42 0.49
N THR A 40 14.65 17.04 0.62
CA THR A 40 15.43 17.49 -0.52
C THR A 40 15.94 16.30 -1.33
N LEU A 41 15.72 16.31 -2.63
CA LEU A 41 16.13 15.26 -3.56
C LEU A 41 17.61 15.39 -3.97
N SER A 42 18.11 16.62 -4.01
CA SER A 42 19.51 16.94 -4.30
C SER A 42 20.14 17.75 -3.16
N LYS A 43 21.46 17.61 -3.00
CA LYS A 43 22.27 18.45 -2.10
C LYS A 43 22.66 19.78 -2.73
N PHE A 44 22.70 19.83 -4.06
CA PHE A 44 23.27 20.93 -4.84
C PHE A 44 22.21 21.71 -5.62
N HIS A 45 21.07 21.09 -5.90
CA HIS A 45 19.99 21.68 -6.69
C HIS A 45 18.70 21.82 -5.86
N PRO A 46 17.90 22.87 -6.08
CA PRO A 46 16.70 23.18 -5.30
C PRO A 46 15.51 22.28 -5.71
N VAL A 47 15.68 20.96 -5.59
CA VAL A 47 14.63 19.97 -5.89
C VAL A 47 14.27 19.23 -4.60
N ALA A 48 12.98 19.14 -4.34
CA ALA A 48 12.43 18.45 -3.16
C ALA A 48 11.27 17.52 -3.54
N VAL A 49 11.09 16.48 -2.71
CA VAL A 49 9.98 15.52 -2.79
C VAL A 49 9.06 15.71 -1.61
N MET A 50 7.77 15.68 -1.85
CA MET A 50 6.74 15.67 -0.82
C MET A 50 6.15 14.28 -0.70
N ILE A 51 6.10 13.77 0.53
CA ILE A 51 5.62 12.42 0.87
C ILE A 51 4.20 12.54 1.43
N TYR A 52 3.24 11.85 0.82
CA TYR A 52 1.86 11.78 1.32
C TYR A 52 1.29 10.37 1.20
N SER A 53 0.21 10.09 1.91
CA SER A 53 -0.49 8.81 1.97
C SER A 53 0.34 7.70 2.61
N SER A 54 1.25 7.04 1.91
CA SER A 54 2.12 6.00 2.47
C SER A 54 3.44 6.58 2.93
N SER A 55 3.88 6.24 4.14
CA SER A 55 5.19 6.64 4.69
C SER A 55 6.34 5.74 4.22
N SER A 56 6.04 4.66 3.49
CA SER A 56 7.04 3.68 3.07
C SER A 56 6.74 3.09 1.70
N PHE A 57 7.78 2.64 1.04
CA PHE A 57 7.75 1.85 -0.19
C PHE A 57 8.21 0.43 0.14
N LEU A 58 7.34 -0.56 -0.04
CA LEU A 58 7.59 -1.98 0.29
C LEU A 58 8.17 -2.20 1.70
N GLY A 59 7.78 -1.35 2.67
CA GLY A 59 8.25 -1.41 4.05
C GLY A 59 9.46 -0.53 4.35
N THR A 60 10.17 -0.01 3.35
CA THR A 60 11.29 0.94 3.54
C THR A 60 10.76 2.37 3.62
N PRO A 61 11.09 3.15 4.66
CA PRO A 61 10.65 4.54 4.78
C PRO A 61 11.13 5.41 3.61
N TRP A 62 10.25 6.26 3.10
CA TRP A 62 10.57 7.13 1.96
C TRP A 62 11.73 8.09 2.22
N ASP A 63 11.87 8.60 3.45
CA ASP A 63 12.98 9.50 3.78
C ASP A 63 14.34 8.80 3.70
N VAL A 64 14.41 7.50 4.00
CA VAL A 64 15.62 6.67 3.82
C VAL A 64 15.91 6.50 2.33
N ILE A 65 14.91 6.14 1.53
CA ILE A 65 15.06 5.96 0.08
C ILE A 65 15.53 7.24 -0.58
N VAL A 66 14.90 8.37 -0.26
CA VAL A 66 15.28 9.67 -0.82
C VAL A 66 16.70 10.09 -0.42
N LYS A 67 17.12 9.81 0.82
CA LYS A 67 18.49 10.07 1.26
C LYS A 67 19.51 9.25 0.48
N LEU A 68 19.25 7.96 0.27
CA LEU A 68 20.13 7.08 -0.51
C LEU A 68 20.18 7.49 -1.99
N TYR A 69 19.04 7.86 -2.56
CA TYR A 69 18.99 8.42 -3.91
C TYR A 69 19.82 9.71 -4.01
N ARG A 70 19.65 10.63 -3.08
CA ARG A 70 20.40 11.89 -3.02
C ARG A 70 21.90 11.67 -2.92
N ASP A 71 22.35 10.67 -2.16
CA ASP A 71 23.76 10.33 -2.04
C ASP A 71 24.29 9.71 -3.35
N ARG A 72 23.48 8.91 -4.07
CA ARG A 72 23.81 8.40 -5.41
C ARG A 72 23.82 9.51 -6.46
N LEU A 73 22.83 10.40 -6.43
CA LEU A 73 22.72 11.50 -7.38
C LEU A 73 23.97 12.40 -7.35
N GLY A 74 24.50 12.65 -6.14
CA GLY A 74 25.67 13.49 -5.97
C GLY A 74 25.45 14.91 -6.49
N ASP A 75 26.34 15.35 -7.37
CA ASP A 75 26.32 16.64 -8.05
C ASP A 75 25.66 16.60 -9.46
N ASN A 76 25.20 15.44 -9.88
CA ASN A 76 24.46 15.33 -11.14
C ASN A 76 23.19 16.16 -11.11
N ASP A 77 22.84 16.75 -12.25
CA ASP A 77 21.63 17.54 -12.44
C ASP A 77 20.88 17.16 -13.72
N PHE A 78 19.64 17.61 -13.80
CA PHE A 78 18.80 17.46 -14.98
C PHE A 78 18.12 18.80 -15.28
N ASP A 79 17.96 19.11 -16.56
CA ASP A 79 17.36 20.35 -17.04
C ASP A 79 15.88 20.51 -16.66
N SER A 80 15.24 19.42 -16.23
CA SER A 80 13.82 19.41 -15.91
C SER A 80 13.49 18.52 -14.71
N VAL A 81 12.36 18.80 -14.06
CA VAL A 81 11.79 17.95 -12.99
C VAL A 81 11.50 16.53 -13.51
N SER A 82 11.11 16.40 -14.78
CA SER A 82 10.87 15.09 -15.40
C SER A 82 12.12 14.23 -15.46
N GLY A 83 13.30 14.84 -15.69
CA GLY A 83 14.58 14.13 -15.64
C GLY A 83 14.85 13.53 -14.25
N TYR A 84 14.67 14.34 -13.19
CA TYR A 84 14.79 13.84 -11.80
C TYR A 84 13.80 12.72 -11.50
N ILE A 85 12.55 12.83 -11.96
CA ILE A 85 11.52 11.78 -11.76
C ILE A 85 11.95 10.48 -12.45
N SER A 86 12.38 10.56 -13.71
CA SER A 86 12.77 9.38 -14.47
C SER A 86 13.98 8.68 -13.85
N ASP A 87 14.99 9.43 -13.45
CA ASP A 87 16.18 8.87 -12.79
C ASP A 87 15.87 8.30 -11.41
N PHE A 88 14.96 8.93 -10.65
CA PHE A 88 14.50 8.39 -9.37
C PHE A 88 13.73 7.09 -9.52
N ILE A 89 12.84 7.00 -10.52
CA ILE A 89 12.11 5.75 -10.83
C ILE A 89 13.09 4.66 -11.25
N GLN A 90 14.07 4.99 -12.10
CA GLN A 90 15.11 4.04 -12.50
C GLN A 90 15.91 3.54 -11.30
N PHE A 91 16.28 4.45 -10.39
CA PHE A 91 16.96 4.08 -9.14
C PHE A 91 16.14 3.10 -8.30
N LEU A 92 14.82 3.29 -8.19
CA LEU A 92 13.95 2.36 -7.46
C LEU A 92 13.86 1.00 -8.16
N THR A 93 13.86 0.98 -9.48
CA THR A 93 13.75 -0.24 -10.30
C THR A 93 15.04 -1.06 -10.24
N ASP A 94 16.18 -0.41 -10.36
CA ASP A 94 17.50 -1.06 -10.39
C ASP A 94 17.97 -1.52 -9.01
N ASN A 95 17.39 -0.95 -7.95
CA ASN A 95 17.84 -1.23 -6.60
C ASN A 95 17.06 -2.38 -5.96
N HIS A 96 17.52 -3.60 -6.17
CA HIS A 96 16.93 -4.81 -5.62
C HIS A 96 16.82 -4.82 -4.08
N PHE A 97 17.54 -3.96 -3.37
CA PHE A 97 17.40 -3.81 -1.92
C PHE A 97 16.00 -3.32 -1.52
N PHE A 98 15.38 -2.44 -2.33
CA PHE A 98 14.03 -1.92 -2.06
C PHE A 98 12.93 -2.72 -2.75
N SER A 99 13.23 -3.44 -3.82
CA SER A 99 12.25 -4.04 -4.72
C SER A 99 12.53 -5.51 -5.03
N SER A 100 13.22 -6.22 -4.12
CA SER A 100 13.40 -7.67 -4.29
C SER A 100 12.06 -8.39 -4.38
N ASP A 101 12.01 -9.48 -5.13
CA ASP A 101 10.81 -10.31 -5.27
C ASP A 101 10.25 -10.75 -3.91
N GLU A 102 11.13 -11.10 -2.98
CA GLU A 102 10.75 -11.46 -1.61
C GLU A 102 10.04 -10.30 -0.87
N LEU A 103 10.56 -9.08 -0.96
CA LEU A 103 9.93 -7.90 -0.35
C LEU A 103 8.58 -7.59 -0.99
N GLN A 104 8.47 -7.71 -2.32
CA GLN A 104 7.22 -7.52 -3.03
C GLN A 104 6.17 -8.53 -2.59
N LYS A 105 6.53 -9.83 -2.53
CA LYS A 105 5.64 -10.90 -2.04
C LYS A 105 5.23 -10.68 -0.60
N LYS A 106 6.16 -10.34 0.28
CA LYS A 106 5.87 -10.03 1.69
C LYS A 106 4.91 -8.86 1.84
N TYR A 107 5.13 -7.79 1.07
CA TYR A 107 4.25 -6.62 1.08
C TYR A 107 2.86 -6.96 0.54
N LEU A 108 2.77 -7.68 -0.58
CA LEU A 108 1.51 -8.10 -1.17
C LEU A 108 0.72 -9.02 -0.23
N ARG A 109 1.41 -9.98 0.41
CA ARG A 109 0.82 -10.82 1.46
C ARG A 109 0.20 -9.95 2.57
N PHE A 110 0.97 -9.00 3.09
CA PHE A 110 0.47 -8.09 4.13
C PHE A 110 -0.77 -7.32 3.67
N GLN A 111 -0.79 -6.79 2.43
CA GLN A 111 -1.93 -6.05 1.90
C GLN A 111 -3.18 -6.94 1.71
N LEU A 112 -3.02 -8.15 1.20
CA LEU A 112 -4.13 -9.09 1.01
C LEU A 112 -4.74 -9.54 2.35
N PHE A 113 -3.90 -9.86 3.32
CA PHE A 113 -4.39 -10.21 4.67
C PHE A 113 -5.09 -9.03 5.33
N LYS A 114 -4.51 -7.84 5.25
CA LYS A 114 -5.12 -6.61 5.78
C LYS A 114 -6.48 -6.34 5.13
N PHE A 115 -6.58 -6.44 3.81
CA PHE A 115 -7.82 -6.27 3.08
C PHE A 115 -8.89 -7.27 3.56
N TYR A 116 -8.52 -8.54 3.68
CA TYR A 116 -9.44 -9.56 4.18
C TYR A 116 -9.87 -9.28 5.63
N GLN A 117 -8.94 -8.94 6.52
CA GLN A 117 -9.23 -8.63 7.93
C GLN A 117 -10.17 -7.42 8.09
N GLU A 118 -10.09 -6.43 7.20
CA GLU A 118 -11.03 -5.32 7.19
C GLU A 118 -12.46 -5.77 6.83
N ILE A 119 -12.60 -6.70 5.88
CA ILE A 119 -13.89 -7.30 5.52
C ILE A 119 -14.40 -8.14 6.68
N GLU A 120 -13.58 -9.02 7.25
CA GLU A 120 -13.88 -9.86 8.39
C GLU A 120 -14.35 -9.04 9.59
N SER A 121 -13.60 -8.00 9.96
CA SER A 121 -13.94 -7.11 11.09
C SER A 121 -15.32 -6.46 10.93
N ARG A 122 -15.65 -6.01 9.73
CA ARG A 122 -16.96 -5.44 9.42
C ARG A 122 -18.07 -6.50 9.51
N ALA A 123 -17.82 -7.71 9.01
CA ALA A 123 -18.75 -8.82 9.09
C ALA A 123 -18.99 -9.26 10.54
N ILE A 124 -17.94 -9.33 11.36
CA ILE A 124 -18.05 -9.62 12.81
C ILE A 124 -18.90 -8.56 13.51
N THR A 125 -18.71 -7.28 13.20
CA THR A 125 -19.55 -6.20 13.75
C THR A 125 -21.04 -6.39 13.39
N GLN A 126 -21.32 -6.81 12.17
CA GLN A 126 -22.70 -7.06 11.71
C GLN A 126 -23.39 -8.23 12.42
N ILE A 127 -22.63 -9.23 12.86
CA ILE A 127 -23.17 -10.39 13.60
C ILE A 127 -23.23 -10.21 15.12
N GLY A 128 -22.95 -8.99 15.63
CA GLY A 128 -23.05 -8.68 17.05
C GLY A 128 -21.73 -8.72 17.82
N GLY A 129 -20.58 -8.83 17.13
CA GLY A 129 -19.24 -8.67 17.72
C GLY A 129 -18.61 -9.95 18.25
N GLU A 130 -19.36 -11.03 18.49
CA GLU A 130 -18.82 -12.32 18.92
C GLU A 130 -18.98 -13.41 17.85
N VAL A 131 -17.93 -14.18 17.65
CA VAL A 131 -17.94 -15.34 16.75
C VAL A 131 -18.14 -16.59 17.59
N THR A 132 -19.37 -17.12 17.55
CA THR A 132 -19.74 -18.40 18.16
C THR A 132 -19.88 -19.48 17.08
N ASP A 133 -19.90 -20.76 17.47
CA ASP A 133 -20.07 -21.85 16.51
C ASP A 133 -21.37 -21.73 15.71
N SER A 134 -22.43 -21.20 16.32
CA SER A 134 -23.72 -20.97 15.65
C SER A 134 -23.67 -19.79 14.65
N SER A 135 -22.78 -18.81 14.85
CA SER A 135 -22.64 -17.63 13.95
C SER A 135 -21.61 -17.81 12.84
N LYS A 136 -20.76 -18.84 12.88
CA LYS A 136 -19.71 -19.08 11.88
C LYS A 136 -20.24 -19.19 10.45
N SER A 137 -21.33 -19.92 10.23
CA SER A 137 -21.93 -20.07 8.90
C SER A 137 -22.46 -18.73 8.37
N TYR A 138 -23.07 -17.93 9.23
CA TYR A 138 -23.56 -16.61 8.88
C TYR A 138 -22.41 -15.64 8.61
N LEU A 139 -21.35 -15.68 9.41
CA LEU A 139 -20.11 -14.91 9.19
C LEU A 139 -19.54 -15.22 7.81
N PHE A 140 -19.37 -16.50 7.47
CA PHE A 140 -18.88 -16.93 6.17
C PHE A 140 -19.73 -16.37 5.02
N LYS A 141 -21.06 -16.50 5.12
CA LYS A 141 -21.98 -15.96 4.13
C LYS A 141 -21.81 -14.43 3.99
N THR A 142 -21.75 -13.72 5.10
CA THR A 142 -21.59 -12.24 5.10
C THR A 142 -20.28 -11.80 4.44
N ILE A 143 -19.19 -12.50 4.71
CA ILE A 143 -17.88 -12.25 4.06
C ILE A 143 -17.98 -12.51 2.56
N LYS A 144 -18.54 -13.65 2.16
CA LYS A 144 -18.72 -14.01 0.75
C LYS A 144 -19.58 -12.99 -0.01
N ASP A 145 -20.70 -12.56 0.56
CA ASP A 145 -21.60 -11.57 -0.04
C ASP A 145 -20.87 -10.23 -0.21
N ARG A 146 -20.04 -9.84 0.77
CA ARG A 146 -19.22 -8.62 0.68
C ARG A 146 -18.14 -8.70 -0.38
N LEU A 147 -17.44 -9.83 -0.50
CA LEU A 147 -16.45 -10.06 -1.55
C LEU A 147 -17.09 -10.00 -2.94
N ASN A 148 -18.26 -10.62 -3.11
CA ASN A 148 -18.99 -10.56 -4.37
C ASN A 148 -19.43 -9.13 -4.72
N ALA A 149 -19.91 -8.37 -3.74
CA ALA A 149 -20.27 -6.96 -3.97
C ALA A 149 -19.05 -6.11 -4.37
N LEU A 150 -17.89 -6.34 -3.77
CA LEU A 150 -16.64 -5.66 -4.13
C LEU A 150 -16.18 -6.08 -5.53
N LYS A 151 -16.29 -7.36 -5.90
CA LYS A 151 -15.98 -7.84 -7.25
C LYS A 151 -16.81 -7.09 -8.29
N VAL A 152 -18.13 -7.05 -8.15
CA VAL A 152 -19.03 -6.31 -9.06
C VAL A 152 -18.68 -4.83 -9.12
N PHE A 153 -18.37 -4.21 -7.98
CA PHE A 153 -17.97 -2.81 -7.92
C PHE A 153 -16.70 -2.54 -8.73
N TYR A 154 -15.66 -3.36 -8.55
CA TYR A 154 -14.38 -3.16 -9.25
C TYR A 154 -14.43 -3.54 -10.74
N GLU A 155 -15.27 -4.50 -11.14
CA GLU A 155 -15.46 -4.83 -12.56
C GLU A 155 -16.04 -3.66 -13.37
N GLN A 156 -16.73 -2.73 -12.72
CA GLN A 156 -17.30 -1.53 -13.34
C GLN A 156 -16.32 -0.36 -13.42
N HIS A 157 -15.12 -0.48 -12.83
CA HIS A 157 -14.14 0.60 -12.79
C HIS A 157 -12.99 0.33 -13.75
N HIS A 158 -12.48 1.40 -14.38
CA HIS A 158 -11.33 1.30 -15.27
C HIS A 158 -10.10 0.83 -14.52
N GLN A 159 -9.36 -0.11 -15.11
CA GLN A 159 -8.06 -0.52 -14.62
C GLN A 159 -7.06 0.65 -14.75
N CYS A 160 -6.11 0.71 -13.81
CA CYS A 160 -4.98 1.61 -13.93
C CYS A 160 -4.17 1.27 -15.18
N GLU A 161 -3.89 2.25 -16.06
CA GLU A 161 -3.14 2.05 -17.30
C GLU A 161 -1.79 1.33 -17.07
N GLY A 162 -1.10 1.65 -15.97
CA GLY A 162 0.16 0.99 -15.59
C GLY A 162 0.04 -0.50 -15.28
N LEU A 163 -1.19 -1.02 -15.08
CA LEU A 163 -1.47 -2.43 -14.82
C LEU A 163 -2.13 -3.15 -16.01
N ALA A 164 -2.30 -2.49 -17.15
CA ALA A 164 -3.00 -3.05 -18.31
C ALA A 164 -2.37 -4.35 -18.83
N SER A 165 -1.06 -4.54 -18.66
CA SER A 165 -0.34 -5.77 -19.03
C SER A 165 -0.29 -6.82 -17.91
N TYR A 166 -0.80 -6.51 -16.72
CA TYR A 166 -0.79 -7.40 -15.57
C TYR A 166 -2.10 -8.17 -15.50
N THR A 167 -2.11 -9.38 -16.04
CA THR A 167 -3.31 -10.22 -16.10
C THR A 167 -3.63 -10.88 -14.76
N PHE A 168 -4.89 -11.33 -14.61
CA PHE A 168 -5.32 -12.07 -13.43
C PHE A 168 -4.54 -13.38 -13.26
N GLU A 169 -4.22 -14.07 -14.34
CA GLU A 169 -3.44 -15.32 -14.33
C GLU A 169 -2.03 -15.08 -13.75
N ARG A 170 -1.35 -14.02 -14.20
CA ARG A 170 -0.05 -13.63 -13.65
C ARG A 170 -0.11 -13.29 -12.18
N PHE A 171 -1.16 -12.56 -11.76
CA PHE A 171 -1.41 -12.26 -10.35
C PHE A 171 -1.63 -13.53 -9.54
N GLN A 172 -2.44 -14.46 -10.05
CA GLN A 172 -2.75 -15.73 -9.40
C GLN A 172 -1.49 -16.61 -9.25
N GLU A 173 -0.68 -16.74 -10.29
CA GLU A 173 0.60 -17.48 -10.24
C GLU A 173 1.54 -16.87 -9.18
N TYR A 174 1.69 -15.55 -9.20
CA TYR A 174 2.55 -14.83 -8.25
C TYR A 174 2.08 -14.96 -6.80
N CYS A 175 0.76 -15.04 -6.58
CA CYS A 175 0.14 -15.08 -5.26
C CYS A 175 -0.27 -16.47 -4.80
N THR A 176 0.09 -17.55 -5.51
CA THR A 176 -0.37 -18.92 -5.19
C THR A 176 -0.15 -19.29 -3.72
N ASP A 177 1.04 -19.05 -3.20
CA ASP A 177 1.38 -19.34 -1.80
C ASP A 177 0.57 -18.46 -0.83
N ILE A 178 0.38 -17.19 -1.19
CA ILE A 178 -0.34 -16.21 -0.38
C ILE A 178 -1.83 -16.59 -0.31
N PHE A 179 -2.41 -17.01 -1.43
CA PHE A 179 -3.81 -17.45 -1.45
C PHE A 179 -4.02 -18.73 -0.66
N LYS A 180 -3.07 -19.67 -0.69
CA LYS A 180 -3.13 -20.87 0.14
C LYS A 180 -3.18 -20.51 1.62
N ASP A 181 -2.27 -19.65 2.09
CA ASP A 181 -2.22 -19.22 3.48
C ASP A 181 -3.48 -18.43 3.89
N LEU A 182 -3.97 -17.56 3.01
CA LEU A 182 -5.19 -16.81 3.26
C LEU A 182 -6.42 -17.74 3.33
N TYR A 183 -6.46 -18.74 2.47
CA TYR A 183 -7.52 -19.76 2.48
C TYR A 183 -7.51 -20.57 3.78
N GLU A 184 -6.34 -21.03 4.24
CA GLU A 184 -6.20 -21.73 5.51
C GLU A 184 -6.64 -20.85 6.68
N TYR A 185 -6.28 -19.58 6.68
CA TYR A 185 -6.71 -18.60 7.67
C TYR A 185 -8.26 -18.44 7.70
N ILE A 186 -8.89 -18.34 6.53
CA ILE A 186 -10.34 -18.21 6.42
C ILE A 186 -11.06 -19.46 6.96
N ILE A 187 -10.57 -20.65 6.62
CA ILE A 187 -11.15 -21.92 7.11
C ILE A 187 -11.04 -22.02 8.62
N ASP A 188 -9.87 -21.72 9.18
CA ASP A 188 -9.64 -21.77 10.63
C ASP A 188 -10.61 -20.85 11.37
N LYS A 189 -10.78 -19.62 10.89
CA LYS A 189 -11.67 -18.61 11.49
C LYS A 189 -13.15 -18.90 11.33
N THR A 190 -13.58 -19.40 10.18
CA THR A 190 -15.00 -19.59 9.86
C THR A 190 -15.48 -21.00 10.12
N GLY A 191 -14.58 -21.95 10.39
CA GLY A 191 -14.92 -23.38 10.52
C GLY A 191 -15.47 -23.98 9.22
N ALA A 192 -15.21 -23.35 8.08
CA ALA A 192 -15.68 -23.81 6.77
C ALA A 192 -14.94 -25.08 6.35
N LEU A 193 -15.47 -26.24 6.71
CA LEU A 193 -14.86 -27.56 6.49
C LEU A 193 -14.98 -28.11 5.06
N GLN A 194 -15.55 -27.38 4.10
CA GLN A 194 -15.78 -27.93 2.76
C GLN A 194 -15.08 -27.15 1.66
N LYS A 195 -14.20 -27.88 0.95
CA LYS A 195 -13.38 -27.46 -0.20
C LYS A 195 -14.13 -26.88 -1.41
N ASN A 196 -15.47 -26.86 -1.43
CA ASN A 196 -16.25 -26.61 -2.64
C ASN A 196 -16.83 -25.19 -2.78
N TYR A 197 -16.43 -24.21 -1.97
CA TYR A 197 -17.10 -22.90 -1.96
C TYR A 197 -16.22 -21.70 -2.36
N LEU A 198 -14.95 -21.93 -2.75
CA LEU A 198 -14.01 -20.85 -3.05
C LEU A 198 -13.39 -20.93 -4.47
N ILE A 199 -14.06 -21.55 -5.42
CA ILE A 199 -13.70 -21.45 -6.85
C ILE A 199 -14.69 -20.56 -7.56
#